data_4aae03239e61b0957d5c66d7810cecf6
#
_entry.id   4aae03239e61b0957d5c66d7810cecf6
#
_cell.length_a   1.000
_cell.length_b   1.000
_cell.length_c   1.000
_cell.angle_alpha   90.00
_cell.angle_beta   90.00
_cell.angle_gamma   90.00
#
_symmetry.space_group_name_H-M   'P 1'
#
loop_
_entity.id
_entity.type
_entity.pdbx_description
1 polymer ?
#
loop_
_entity_poly.entity_id
_entity_poly.type
_entity_poly.pdbx_seq_one_letter_code
_entity_poly.pdbx_strand_id
1 'polypeptide(L)'
;KINYYLSMGYYKQEGIVGGNYGQSNYERLSMRSNNIYTVLDASKDRNFLNKLDVTVNMAYTRVKSTSIDANGNGSVLGSALYLAPTLAPTVTNSNVAKKYYNTYEDPNKYDADGNITGTRDTYELLRDANGNYYTIPGMGGTYQEMNNPLAMMARPAAKNWSHKFVPKFSIDLQLWDNLKYHLTYSADLSFWGSDSYTASKYYLSGNTKAEHTQAYKSSDKGINWQVENTLTYDKTIGKHSFAVVLGQSAMKNK
;
A
#
# COMPACT_ATOMS: atom_id res chain seq x y z
N LYS A 1 17.10 36.53 -3.78
CA LYS A 1 17.04 35.91 -2.45
C LYS A 1 16.44 34.52 -2.58
N ILE A 2 16.95 33.54 -1.79
CA ILE A 2 16.45 32.17 -1.80
C ILE A 2 16.05 31.81 -0.37
N ASN A 3 14.81 31.36 -0.19
CA ASN A 3 14.33 30.73 1.02
C ASN A 3 14.02 29.26 0.68
N TYR A 4 14.51 28.35 1.49
CA TYR A 4 14.29 26.92 1.27
C TYR A 4 13.86 26.22 2.56
N TYR A 5 13.07 25.17 2.38
CA TYR A 5 12.70 24.25 3.45
C TYR A 5 12.76 22.83 2.89
N LEU A 6 13.43 21.95 3.60
CA LEU A 6 13.49 20.52 3.28
C LEU A 6 13.11 19.72 4.51
N SER A 7 12.24 18.76 4.35
CA SER A 7 11.89 17.80 5.40
C SER A 7 11.84 16.38 4.86
N MET A 8 12.19 15.44 5.73
CA MET A 8 12.08 14.01 5.49
C MET A 8 11.47 13.35 6.72
N GLY A 9 10.54 12.46 6.52
CA GLY A 9 9.88 11.69 7.57
C GLY A 9 9.85 10.22 7.19
N TYR A 10 10.15 9.36 8.15
CA TYR A 10 10.00 7.91 8.04
C TYR A 10 9.08 7.42 9.13
N TYR A 11 8.15 6.56 8.76
CA TYR A 11 7.21 5.94 9.68
C TYR A 11 7.11 4.45 9.36
N LYS A 12 7.22 3.63 10.40
CA LYS A 12 7.01 2.18 10.31
C LYS A 12 6.07 1.74 11.43
N GLN A 13 5.13 0.88 11.10
CA GLN A 13 4.22 0.26 12.03
C GLN A 13 4.12 -1.23 11.71
N GLU A 14 4.20 -2.06 12.74
CA GLU A 14 3.94 -3.48 12.67
C GLU A 14 2.55 -3.74 13.24
N GLY A 15 1.77 -4.58 12.57
CA GLY A 15 0.45 -4.97 13.04
C GLY A 15 0.55 -5.84 14.30
N ILE A 16 -0.41 -5.70 15.19
CA ILE A 16 -0.50 -6.52 16.41
C ILE A 16 -0.67 -8.01 16.05
N VAL A 17 -1.42 -8.29 14.98
CA VAL A 17 -1.60 -9.64 14.45
C VAL A 17 -0.81 -9.79 13.17
N GLY A 18 0.11 -10.74 13.13
CA GLY A 18 0.91 -11.07 11.95
C GLY A 18 2.11 -10.16 11.67
N GLY A 19 2.38 -9.13 12.50
CA GLY A 19 3.51 -8.23 12.29
C GLY A 19 4.86 -8.94 12.27
N ASN A 20 5.10 -9.84 13.22
CA ASN A 20 6.29 -10.68 13.30
C ASN A 20 6.42 -11.73 12.17
N TYR A 21 5.36 -12.00 11.44
CA TYR A 21 5.35 -12.82 10.21
C TYR A 21 5.54 -12.00 8.93
N GLY A 22 5.86 -10.71 9.06
CA GLY A 22 5.96 -9.80 7.91
C GLY A 22 4.62 -9.44 7.28
N GLN A 23 3.52 -9.74 7.96
CA GLN A 23 2.16 -9.43 7.55
C GLN A 23 1.60 -8.27 8.38
N SER A 24 0.58 -7.58 7.84
CA SER A 24 -0.05 -6.44 8.52
C SER A 24 0.94 -5.31 8.88
N ASN A 25 1.93 -5.06 8.03
CA ASN A 25 2.96 -4.05 8.22
C ASN A 25 2.71 -2.86 7.31
N TYR A 26 3.09 -1.68 7.80
CA TYR A 26 3.01 -0.42 7.07
C TYR A 26 4.31 0.35 7.20
N GLU A 27 4.82 0.83 6.07
CA GLU A 27 6.03 1.65 6.00
C GLU A 27 5.76 2.86 5.09
N ARG A 28 6.09 4.06 5.55
CA ARG A 28 5.95 5.29 4.80
C ARG A 28 7.22 6.13 4.87
N LEU A 29 7.75 6.47 3.72
CA LEU A 29 8.77 7.50 3.54
C LEU A 29 8.11 8.74 2.93
N SER A 30 8.30 9.90 3.55
CA SER A 30 7.79 11.18 3.07
C SER A 30 8.94 12.17 2.94
N MET A 31 8.99 12.88 1.82
CA MET A 31 9.96 13.94 1.57
C MET A 31 9.22 15.17 1.07
N ARG A 32 9.58 16.34 1.56
CA ARG A 32 8.99 17.60 1.13
C ARG A 32 10.07 18.65 0.97
N SER A 33 10.00 19.37 -0.13
CA SER A 33 10.85 20.54 -0.40
C SER A 33 9.94 21.72 -0.74
N ASN A 34 10.25 22.89 -0.17
CA ASN A 34 9.60 24.15 -0.48
C ASN A 34 10.68 25.20 -0.70
N ASN A 35 10.76 25.74 -1.91
CA ASN A 35 11.78 26.70 -2.28
C ASN A 35 11.11 27.93 -2.88
N ILE A 36 11.48 29.11 -2.38
CA ILE A 36 11.02 30.40 -2.87
C ILE A 36 12.23 31.17 -3.40
N TYR A 37 12.19 31.52 -4.67
CA TYR A 37 13.23 32.27 -5.37
C TYR A 37 12.69 33.65 -5.67
N THR A 38 13.17 34.66 -4.91
CA THR A 38 12.93 36.07 -5.25
C THR A 38 13.91 36.46 -6.36
N VAL A 39 13.41 36.49 -7.57
CA VAL A 39 14.18 36.84 -8.77
C VAL A 39 14.31 38.34 -8.87
N LEU A 40 13.20 39.08 -8.68
CA LEU A 40 13.17 40.52 -8.58
C LEU A 40 12.56 40.90 -7.24
N ASP A 41 13.25 41.76 -6.50
CA ASP A 41 12.70 42.32 -5.26
C ASP A 41 12.16 43.73 -5.50
N ALA A 42 11.27 44.15 -4.61
CA ALA A 42 10.63 45.48 -4.72
C ALA A 42 11.54 46.63 -4.22
N SER A 43 12.83 46.37 -3.97
CA SER A 43 13.78 47.38 -3.45
C SER A 43 14.19 48.42 -4.50
N LYS A 44 13.92 48.16 -5.78
CA LYS A 44 14.21 49.06 -6.88
C LYS A 44 12.90 49.52 -7.51
N ASP A 45 12.66 50.85 -7.57
CA ASP A 45 11.57 51.40 -8.32
C ASP A 45 11.71 51.07 -9.81
N ARG A 46 10.71 50.38 -10.33
CA ARG A 46 10.57 50.05 -11.74
C ARG A 46 9.19 50.47 -12.24
N ASN A 47 9.14 50.95 -13.44
CA ASN A 47 7.87 51.33 -14.05
C ASN A 47 6.96 50.13 -14.37
N PHE A 48 7.54 48.92 -14.41
CA PHE A 48 6.85 47.67 -14.69
C PHE A 48 7.61 46.51 -14.06
N LEU A 49 6.87 45.55 -13.58
CA LEU A 49 7.39 44.32 -12.93
C LEU A 49 8.26 44.61 -11.69
N ASN A 50 7.60 45.07 -10.64
CA ASN A 50 8.25 45.48 -9.40
C ASN A 50 8.76 44.30 -8.59
N LYS A 51 8.06 43.14 -8.63
CA LYS A 51 8.46 41.94 -7.92
C LYS A 51 8.17 40.66 -8.71
N LEU A 52 9.09 39.70 -8.61
CA LEU A 52 8.93 38.36 -9.16
C LEU A 52 9.42 37.34 -8.15
N ASP A 53 8.51 36.56 -7.62
CA ASP A 53 8.80 35.37 -6.83
C ASP A 53 8.41 34.10 -7.63
N VAL A 54 9.28 33.10 -7.57
CA VAL A 54 9.03 31.77 -8.11
C VAL A 54 9.06 30.79 -6.94
N THR A 55 7.97 30.06 -6.75
CA THR A 55 7.86 29.05 -5.69
C THR A 55 7.82 27.66 -6.31
N VAL A 56 8.67 26.78 -5.82
CA VAL A 56 8.72 25.37 -6.21
C VAL A 56 8.52 24.51 -4.99
N ASN A 57 7.37 23.85 -4.92
CA ASN A 57 7.06 22.88 -3.88
C ASN A 57 7.04 21.49 -4.46
N MET A 58 7.68 20.55 -3.79
CA MET A 58 7.69 19.14 -4.16
C MET A 58 7.38 18.30 -2.94
N ALA A 59 6.41 17.41 -3.05
CA ALA A 59 6.15 16.41 -2.03
C ALA A 59 6.22 15.02 -2.67
N TYR A 60 6.94 14.13 -2.05
CA TYR A 60 7.04 12.73 -2.44
C TYR A 60 6.70 11.85 -1.27
N THR A 61 5.86 10.86 -1.51
CA THR A 61 5.51 9.85 -0.51
C THR A 61 5.60 8.46 -1.15
N ARG A 62 6.31 7.58 -0.47
CA ARG A 62 6.35 6.15 -0.79
C ARG A 62 5.72 5.39 0.35
N VAL A 63 4.80 4.49 0.02
CA VAL A 63 4.18 3.56 0.98
C VAL A 63 4.47 2.13 0.54
N LYS A 64 4.77 1.29 1.50
CA LYS A 64 4.75 -0.17 1.38
C LYS A 64 3.89 -0.72 2.48
N SER A 65 3.04 -1.68 2.16
CA SER A 65 2.21 -2.34 3.16
C SER A 65 1.98 -3.80 2.80
N THR A 66 1.74 -4.57 3.85
CA THR A 66 1.18 -5.92 3.78
C THR A 66 -0.06 -5.94 4.64
N SER A 67 -1.00 -6.82 4.35
CA SER A 67 -2.22 -6.96 5.13
C SER A 67 -2.57 -8.42 5.32
N ILE A 68 -3.17 -8.74 6.45
CA ILE A 68 -3.82 -10.02 6.68
C ILE A 68 -5.28 -9.94 6.26
N ASP A 69 -5.83 -11.08 5.85
CA ASP A 69 -7.28 -11.21 5.74
C ASP A 69 -7.86 -11.30 7.17
N ALA A 70 -8.66 -10.29 7.54
CA ALA A 70 -9.24 -10.16 8.87
C ALA A 70 -10.78 -10.35 8.86
N ASN A 71 -11.38 -10.40 7.67
CA ASN A 71 -12.84 -10.40 7.53
C ASN A 71 -13.36 -11.77 7.07
N GLY A 72 -14.30 -12.31 7.80
CA GLY A 72 -14.95 -13.59 7.49
C GLY A 72 -14.44 -14.77 8.32
N ASN A 73 -15.22 -15.85 8.31
CA ASN A 73 -14.98 -17.02 9.17
C ASN A 73 -13.64 -17.73 8.89
N GLY A 74 -13.28 -17.88 7.63
CA GLY A 74 -12.01 -18.52 7.21
C GLY A 74 -10.80 -17.58 7.24
N SER A 75 -10.96 -16.32 7.64
CA SER A 75 -9.85 -15.36 7.78
C SER A 75 -8.95 -15.69 8.97
N VAL A 76 -7.80 -15.03 9.07
CA VAL A 76 -6.85 -15.23 10.20
C VAL A 76 -7.54 -14.96 11.55
N LEU A 77 -8.21 -13.82 11.68
CA LEU A 77 -8.89 -13.46 12.94
C LEU A 77 -10.16 -14.28 13.17
N GLY A 78 -10.98 -14.47 12.13
CA GLY A 78 -12.19 -15.30 12.24
C GLY A 78 -11.85 -16.73 12.67
N SER A 79 -10.88 -17.35 12.03
CA SER A 79 -10.43 -18.70 12.40
C SER A 79 -9.87 -18.75 13.82
N ALA A 80 -9.08 -17.75 14.22
CA ALA A 80 -8.53 -17.69 15.59
C ALA A 80 -9.61 -17.58 16.68
N LEU A 81 -10.74 -16.93 16.37
CA LEU A 81 -11.86 -16.76 17.30
C LEU A 81 -12.77 -18.02 17.39
N TYR A 82 -12.93 -18.73 16.27
CA TYR A 82 -13.88 -19.84 16.18
C TYR A 82 -13.27 -21.22 16.43
N LEU A 83 -11.96 -21.37 16.23
CA LEU A 83 -11.29 -22.67 16.48
C LEU A 83 -11.26 -22.98 17.98
N ALA A 84 -11.43 -24.25 18.30
CA ALA A 84 -11.31 -24.70 19.69
C ALA A 84 -9.88 -24.42 20.21
N PRO A 85 -9.73 -23.83 21.40
CA PRO A 85 -8.42 -23.55 21.99
C PRO A 85 -7.61 -24.84 22.32
N THR A 86 -8.24 -25.98 22.32
CA THR A 86 -7.62 -27.30 22.50
C THR A 86 -7.03 -27.86 21.20
N LEU A 87 -7.32 -27.24 20.03
CA LEU A 87 -6.74 -27.67 18.76
C LEU A 87 -5.26 -27.25 18.71
N ALA A 88 -4.36 -28.25 18.71
CA ALA A 88 -2.94 -27.97 18.59
C ALA A 88 -2.65 -27.25 17.25
N PRO A 89 -1.86 -26.16 17.23
CA PRO A 89 -1.57 -25.43 16.00
C PRO A 89 -0.69 -26.21 15.02
N THR A 90 0.11 -27.16 15.54
CA THR A 90 1.01 -27.99 14.74
C THR A 90 0.91 -29.46 15.14
N VAL A 91 1.25 -30.32 14.20
CA VAL A 91 1.28 -31.75 14.38
C VAL A 91 2.69 -32.20 14.83
N THR A 92 2.81 -32.65 16.06
CA THR A 92 4.09 -33.04 16.65
C THR A 92 4.25 -34.57 16.77
N ASN A 93 3.14 -35.34 16.79
CA ASN A 93 3.19 -36.79 16.84
C ASN A 93 3.57 -37.38 15.46
N SER A 94 4.62 -38.21 15.42
CA SER A 94 5.14 -38.79 14.18
C SER A 94 4.11 -39.62 13.39
N ASN A 95 3.21 -40.33 14.07
CA ASN A 95 2.16 -41.12 13.39
C ASN A 95 1.12 -40.21 12.73
N VAL A 96 0.76 -39.09 13.38
CA VAL A 96 -0.15 -38.11 12.82
C VAL A 96 0.52 -37.37 11.68
N ALA A 97 1.78 -36.96 11.84
CA ALA A 97 2.56 -36.32 10.78
C ALA A 97 2.67 -37.22 9.53
N LYS A 98 2.94 -38.52 9.71
CA LYS A 98 2.96 -39.51 8.63
C LYS A 98 1.60 -39.61 7.92
N LYS A 99 0.49 -39.59 8.68
CA LYS A 99 -0.86 -39.58 8.10
C LYS A 99 -1.11 -38.33 7.24
N TYR A 100 -0.66 -37.15 7.71
CA TYR A 100 -0.74 -35.91 6.91
C TYR A 100 0.03 -36.04 5.61
N TYR A 101 1.29 -36.48 5.67
CA TYR A 101 2.10 -36.76 4.50
C TYR A 101 1.39 -37.70 3.52
N ASN A 102 1.00 -38.89 4.00
CA ASN A 102 0.33 -39.92 3.16
C ASN A 102 -1.00 -39.44 2.57
N THR A 103 -1.69 -38.50 3.23
CA THR A 103 -2.96 -37.98 2.76
C THR A 103 -2.78 -36.92 1.68
N TYR A 104 -1.76 -36.07 1.77
CA TYR A 104 -1.66 -34.86 0.95
C TYR A 104 -0.40 -34.78 0.09
N GLU A 105 0.75 -35.24 0.56
CA GLU A 105 2.04 -35.08 -0.13
C GLU A 105 2.52 -36.33 -0.85
N ASP A 106 2.08 -37.53 -0.42
CA ASP A 106 2.47 -38.77 -1.11
C ASP A 106 1.75 -38.91 -2.46
N PRO A 107 2.48 -39.02 -3.57
CA PRO A 107 1.87 -39.14 -4.89
C PRO A 107 1.23 -40.53 -5.12
N ASN A 108 1.50 -41.50 -4.28
CA ASN A 108 1.02 -42.87 -4.49
C ASN A 108 -0.35 -43.11 -3.86
N LYS A 109 -1.15 -43.92 -4.54
CA LYS A 109 -2.37 -44.52 -3.98
C LYS A 109 -2.05 -45.96 -3.56
N TYR A 110 -2.55 -46.33 -2.40
CA TYR A 110 -2.33 -47.65 -1.84
C TYR A 110 -3.67 -48.39 -1.67
N ASP A 111 -3.65 -49.71 -1.85
CA ASP A 111 -4.74 -50.59 -1.42
C ASP A 111 -4.68 -50.90 0.06
N ALA A 112 -5.60 -51.76 0.53
CA ALA A 112 -5.66 -52.16 1.93
C ALA A 112 -4.41 -52.94 2.39
N ASP A 113 -3.73 -53.58 1.45
CA ASP A 113 -2.54 -54.43 1.68
C ASP A 113 -1.25 -53.62 1.57
N GLY A 114 -1.35 -52.31 1.23
CA GLY A 114 -0.22 -51.38 1.11
C GLY A 114 0.48 -51.38 -0.26
N ASN A 115 -0.12 -51.99 -1.29
CA ASN A 115 0.45 -52.00 -2.63
C ASN A 115 0.06 -50.71 -3.38
N ILE A 116 0.95 -50.18 -4.21
CA ILE A 116 0.70 -49.03 -5.02
C ILE A 116 -0.27 -49.38 -6.13
N THR A 117 -1.44 -48.73 -6.16
CA THR A 117 -2.51 -48.94 -7.16
C THR A 117 -2.60 -47.81 -8.23
N GLY A 118 -1.82 -46.75 -8.07
CA GLY A 118 -1.81 -45.63 -9.01
C GLY A 118 -1.22 -44.36 -8.36
N THR A 119 -1.44 -43.25 -9.02
CA THR A 119 -0.99 -41.93 -8.59
C THR A 119 -2.16 -40.99 -8.32
N ARG A 120 -1.93 -39.94 -7.57
CA ARG A 120 -2.89 -38.86 -7.26
C ARG A 120 -2.21 -37.50 -7.30
N ASP A 121 -3.02 -36.45 -7.36
CA ASP A 121 -2.53 -35.11 -7.13
C ASP A 121 -2.08 -34.93 -5.68
N THR A 122 -0.95 -34.26 -5.51
CA THR A 122 -0.38 -33.91 -4.22
C THR A 122 -0.56 -32.44 -3.91
N TYR A 123 -0.59 -32.12 -2.61
CA TYR A 123 -0.62 -30.76 -2.09
C TYR A 123 0.49 -30.60 -1.08
N GLU A 124 1.30 -29.56 -1.22
CA GLU A 124 2.29 -29.20 -0.22
C GLU A 124 1.56 -28.73 1.06
N LEU A 125 2.02 -29.23 2.21
CA LEU A 125 1.55 -28.78 3.51
C LEU A 125 2.53 -27.79 4.10
N LEU A 126 2.00 -26.67 4.59
CA LEU A 126 2.81 -25.68 5.27
C LEU A 126 3.35 -26.22 6.58
N ARG A 127 4.61 -25.87 6.88
CA ARG A 127 5.34 -26.32 8.07
C ARG A 127 5.87 -25.12 8.85
N ASP A 128 6.02 -25.32 10.15
CA ASP A 128 6.68 -24.36 11.03
C ASP A 128 8.21 -24.38 10.85
N ALA A 129 8.91 -23.52 11.58
CA ALA A 129 10.38 -23.45 11.55
C ALA A 129 11.09 -24.75 12.02
N ASN A 130 10.39 -25.62 12.74
CA ASN A 130 10.90 -26.91 13.22
C ASN A 130 10.56 -28.04 12.25
N GLY A 131 9.87 -27.78 11.15
CA GLY A 131 9.45 -28.76 10.16
C GLY A 131 8.15 -29.51 10.51
N ASN A 132 7.45 -29.11 11.57
CA ASN A 132 6.15 -29.70 11.92
C ASN A 132 5.06 -29.19 11.00
N TYR A 133 4.12 -30.04 10.63
CA TYR A 133 2.96 -29.65 9.84
C TYR A 133 2.01 -28.77 10.65
N TYR A 134 1.52 -27.70 10.05
CA TYR A 134 0.38 -26.97 10.60
C TYR A 134 -0.88 -27.83 10.55
N THR A 135 -1.64 -27.87 11.65
CA THR A 135 -2.89 -28.62 11.73
C THR A 135 -3.92 -28.09 10.73
N ILE A 136 -4.62 -29.00 10.07
CA ILE A 136 -5.73 -28.67 9.16
C ILE A 136 -7.05 -28.83 9.93
N PRO A 137 -7.77 -27.76 10.25
CA PRO A 137 -8.94 -27.83 11.14
C PRO A 137 -10.07 -28.71 10.62
N GLY A 138 -10.25 -28.79 9.32
CA GLY A 138 -11.35 -29.54 8.69
C GLY A 138 -11.15 -31.03 8.52
N MET A 139 -10.01 -31.60 8.93
CA MET A 139 -9.73 -33.05 8.74
C MET A 139 -10.72 -34.00 9.43
N GLY A 140 -11.41 -33.57 10.47
CA GLY A 140 -12.39 -34.37 11.20
C GLY A 140 -13.85 -34.08 10.83
N GLY A 141 -14.12 -33.30 9.77
CA GLY A 141 -15.47 -32.86 9.41
C GLY A 141 -16.00 -31.68 10.22
N THR A 142 -15.32 -31.31 11.30
CA THR A 142 -15.60 -30.11 12.09
C THR A 142 -14.70 -28.96 11.62
N TYR A 143 -15.21 -27.73 11.64
CA TYR A 143 -14.44 -26.53 11.25
C TYR A 143 -14.00 -26.49 9.78
N GLN A 144 -14.78 -27.02 8.85
CA GLN A 144 -14.41 -27.14 7.43
C GLN A 144 -14.10 -25.77 6.75
N GLU A 145 -14.72 -24.71 7.22
CA GLU A 145 -14.50 -23.36 6.71
C GLU A 145 -13.39 -22.59 7.44
N MET A 146 -12.85 -23.16 8.52
CA MET A 146 -11.79 -22.54 9.28
C MET A 146 -10.43 -22.97 8.75
N ASN A 147 -9.50 -22.04 8.73
CA ASN A 147 -8.11 -22.28 8.39
C ASN A 147 -7.25 -22.23 9.65
N ASN A 148 -6.07 -22.84 9.62
CA ASN A 148 -5.11 -22.64 10.68
C ASN A 148 -4.53 -21.22 10.59
N PRO A 149 -4.75 -20.32 11.59
CA PRO A 149 -4.31 -18.94 11.53
C PRO A 149 -2.80 -18.79 11.37
N LEU A 150 -2.02 -19.67 11.99
CA LEU A 150 -0.56 -19.66 11.89
C LEU A 150 -0.08 -20.09 10.50
N ALA A 151 -0.72 -21.11 9.92
CA ALA A 151 -0.45 -21.52 8.54
C ALA A 151 -0.74 -20.40 7.55
N MET A 152 -1.84 -19.67 7.74
CA MET A 152 -2.17 -18.52 6.88
C MET A 152 -1.12 -17.41 7.00
N MET A 153 -0.64 -17.12 8.21
CA MET A 153 0.39 -16.11 8.42
C MET A 153 1.78 -16.54 7.94
N ALA A 154 2.07 -17.85 7.89
CA ALA A 154 3.32 -18.38 7.35
C ALA A 154 3.43 -18.27 5.82
N ARG A 155 2.32 -18.01 5.12
CA ARG A 155 2.31 -17.80 3.67
C ARG A 155 2.89 -16.43 3.31
N PRO A 156 3.47 -16.27 2.11
CA PRO A 156 3.85 -14.96 1.61
C PRO A 156 2.65 -14.00 1.55
N ALA A 157 2.76 -12.86 2.22
CA ALA A 157 1.74 -11.82 2.14
C ALA A 157 1.79 -11.10 0.79
N ALA A 158 0.63 -10.64 0.31
CA ALA A 158 0.58 -9.69 -0.78
C ALA A 158 1.26 -8.38 -0.36
N LYS A 159 2.15 -7.89 -1.20
CA LYS A 159 2.90 -6.65 -0.98
C LYS A 159 2.26 -5.53 -1.79
N ASN A 160 1.69 -4.57 -1.11
CA ASN A 160 1.15 -3.38 -1.74
C ASN A 160 2.19 -2.26 -1.69
N TRP A 161 2.26 -1.49 -2.75
CA TRP A 161 3.16 -0.36 -2.83
C TRP A 161 2.46 0.84 -3.50
N SER A 162 2.85 2.03 -3.09
CA SER A 162 2.45 3.24 -3.78
C SER A 162 3.54 4.31 -3.73
N HIS A 163 3.58 5.10 -4.79
CA HIS A 163 4.41 6.28 -4.93
C HIS A 163 3.51 7.44 -5.31
N LYS A 164 3.60 8.52 -4.56
CA LYS A 164 2.87 9.74 -4.83
C LYS A 164 3.84 10.90 -4.94
N PHE A 165 3.80 11.62 -6.05
CA PHE A 165 4.59 12.82 -6.28
C PHE A 165 3.68 13.98 -6.58
N VAL A 166 3.77 15.05 -5.78
CA VAL A 166 2.93 16.24 -5.88
C VAL A 166 3.82 17.46 -6.07
N PRO A 167 4.21 17.80 -7.31
CA PRO A 167 4.87 19.04 -7.62
C PRO A 167 3.84 20.18 -7.68
N LYS A 168 4.23 21.33 -7.14
CA LYS A 168 3.51 22.60 -7.29
C LYS A 168 4.51 23.68 -7.66
N PHE A 169 4.23 24.39 -8.72
CA PHE A 169 4.99 25.53 -9.22
C PHE A 169 4.11 26.77 -9.19
N SER A 170 4.58 27.85 -8.60
CA SER A 170 3.85 29.11 -8.56
C SER A 170 4.74 30.27 -8.96
N ILE A 171 4.16 31.22 -9.64
CA ILE A 171 4.79 32.50 -10.01
C ILE A 171 3.93 33.62 -9.44
N ASP A 172 4.53 34.49 -8.65
CA ASP A 172 3.94 35.71 -8.12
C ASP A 172 4.61 36.89 -8.77
N LEU A 173 3.83 37.66 -9.55
CA LEU A 173 4.27 38.86 -10.22
C LEU A 173 3.55 40.09 -9.64
N GLN A 174 4.30 41.07 -9.22
CA GLN A 174 3.78 42.43 -8.99
C GLN A 174 4.08 43.25 -10.20
N LEU A 175 3.10 43.37 -11.10
CA LEU A 175 3.24 44.05 -12.40
C LEU A 175 3.35 45.57 -12.20
N TRP A 176 2.44 46.16 -11.41
CA TRP A 176 2.44 47.54 -10.93
C TRP A 176 2.10 47.54 -9.44
N ASP A 177 2.18 48.66 -8.79
CA ASP A 177 1.93 48.77 -7.34
C ASP A 177 0.57 48.22 -6.93
N ASN A 178 -0.43 48.36 -7.80
CA ASN A 178 -1.81 47.95 -7.54
C ASN A 178 -2.23 46.70 -8.32
N LEU A 179 -1.37 46.10 -9.14
CA LEU A 179 -1.72 44.96 -9.97
C LEU A 179 -0.77 43.79 -9.74
N LYS A 180 -1.35 42.66 -9.29
CA LYS A 180 -0.65 41.43 -9.02
C LYS A 180 -1.21 40.30 -9.87
N TYR A 181 -0.31 39.49 -10.40
CA TYR A 181 -0.67 38.25 -11.09
C TYR A 181 -0.06 37.07 -10.40
N HIS A 182 -0.87 36.06 -10.15
CA HIS A 182 -0.47 34.78 -9.56
C HIS A 182 -0.84 33.64 -10.51
N LEU A 183 0.14 32.83 -10.84
CA LEU A 183 -0.02 31.58 -11.58
C LEU A 183 0.37 30.43 -10.69
N THR A 184 -0.46 29.40 -10.62
CA THR A 184 -0.11 28.12 -10.00
C THR A 184 -0.35 26.99 -10.99
N TYR A 185 0.63 26.11 -11.11
CA TYR A 185 0.51 24.80 -11.71
C TYR A 185 0.78 23.74 -10.64
N SER A 186 -0.11 22.78 -10.49
CA SER A 186 0.07 21.64 -9.60
C SER A 186 -0.30 20.35 -10.32
N ALA A 187 0.38 19.27 -9.94
CA ALA A 187 0.05 17.93 -10.40
C ALA A 187 0.06 16.96 -9.23
N ASP A 188 -0.74 15.91 -9.33
CA ASP A 188 -0.73 14.74 -8.45
C ASP A 188 -0.45 13.52 -9.32
N LEU A 189 0.75 12.98 -9.20
CA LEU A 189 1.21 11.81 -9.92
C LEU A 189 1.25 10.65 -8.94
N SER A 190 0.32 9.73 -9.09
CA SER A 190 0.16 8.58 -8.23
C SER A 190 0.38 7.29 -9.00
N PHE A 191 1.22 6.40 -8.46
CA PHE A 191 1.51 5.07 -8.98
C PHE A 191 1.34 4.09 -7.84
N TRP A 192 0.58 3.01 -8.06
CA TRP A 192 0.36 2.00 -7.04
C TRP A 192 0.23 0.62 -7.65
N GLY A 193 0.40 -0.37 -6.84
CA GLY A 193 0.26 -1.75 -7.30
C GLY A 193 0.34 -2.75 -6.16
N SER A 194 0.16 -4.01 -6.55
CA SER A 194 0.22 -5.14 -5.65
C SER A 194 1.00 -6.27 -6.31
N ASP A 195 1.89 -6.88 -5.54
CA ASP A 195 2.62 -8.08 -5.93
C ASP A 195 2.23 -9.21 -4.97
N SER A 196 1.67 -10.30 -5.49
CA SER A 196 1.36 -11.49 -4.71
C SER A 196 1.87 -12.75 -5.41
N TYR A 197 2.23 -13.73 -4.59
CA TYR A 197 2.73 -15.00 -5.06
C TYR A 197 2.16 -16.13 -4.21
N THR A 198 1.58 -17.12 -4.88
CA THR A 198 1.14 -18.37 -4.27
C THR A 198 2.07 -19.48 -4.78
N ALA A 199 2.94 -19.97 -3.90
CA ALA A 199 3.82 -21.08 -4.23
C ALA A 199 3.01 -22.37 -4.24
N SER A 200 3.20 -23.19 -5.26
CA SER A 200 2.71 -24.55 -5.44
C SER A 200 1.26 -24.86 -4.97
N LYS A 201 0.89 -26.10 -5.13
CA LYS A 201 -0.39 -26.64 -4.63
C LYS A 201 -0.29 -26.83 -3.11
N TYR A 202 -1.03 -26.06 -2.33
CA TYR A 202 -1.10 -26.25 -0.90
C TYR A 202 -2.52 -26.44 -0.40
N TYR A 203 -2.64 -27.04 0.77
CA TYR A 203 -3.90 -27.33 1.44
C TYR A 203 -3.96 -26.63 2.79
N LEU A 204 -5.02 -25.89 3.08
CA LEU A 204 -5.21 -25.17 4.34
C LEU A 204 -6.43 -25.70 5.14
N SER A 205 -7.48 -26.07 4.45
CA SER A 205 -8.70 -26.62 5.04
C SER A 205 -9.48 -27.41 3.99
N GLY A 206 -10.58 -28.03 4.38
CA GLY A 206 -11.48 -28.75 3.47
C GLY A 206 -11.93 -27.93 2.26
N ASN A 207 -12.07 -26.62 2.43
CA ASN A 207 -12.57 -25.71 1.41
C ASN A 207 -11.51 -24.74 0.87
N THR A 208 -10.32 -24.70 1.47
CA THR A 208 -9.26 -23.76 1.07
C THR A 208 -8.01 -24.51 0.62
N LYS A 209 -7.80 -24.56 -0.66
CA LYS A 209 -6.63 -25.16 -1.32
C LYS A 209 -6.20 -24.30 -2.49
N ALA A 210 -4.91 -24.26 -2.76
CA ALA A 210 -4.37 -23.69 -3.98
C ALA A 210 -4.00 -24.81 -4.94
N GLU A 211 -4.59 -24.83 -6.13
CA GLU A 211 -4.37 -25.89 -7.12
C GLU A 211 -3.21 -25.60 -8.06
N HIS A 212 -2.81 -24.33 -8.15
CA HIS A 212 -1.77 -23.90 -9.08
C HIS A 212 -0.83 -22.88 -8.42
N THR A 213 0.43 -22.90 -8.82
CA THR A 213 1.35 -21.79 -8.56
C THR A 213 0.87 -20.56 -9.33
N GLN A 214 0.71 -19.45 -8.63
CA GLN A 214 0.24 -18.19 -9.20
C GLN A 214 1.13 -17.03 -8.79
N ALA A 215 1.45 -16.18 -9.75
CA ALA A 215 2.04 -14.88 -9.50
C ALA A 215 1.09 -13.82 -10.05
N TYR A 216 0.71 -12.87 -9.21
CA TYR A 216 -0.13 -11.75 -9.60
C TYR A 216 0.63 -10.45 -9.38
N LYS A 217 0.60 -9.60 -10.39
CA LYS A 217 1.18 -8.27 -10.32
C LYS A 217 0.24 -7.25 -10.92
N SER A 218 -0.10 -6.23 -10.16
CA SER A 218 -0.82 -5.06 -10.66
C SER A 218 0.05 -3.82 -10.60
N SER A 219 -0.17 -2.91 -11.55
CA SER A 219 0.46 -1.60 -11.58
C SER A 219 -0.50 -0.61 -12.22
N ASP A 220 -0.90 0.36 -11.45
CA ASP A 220 -1.87 1.38 -11.80
C ASP A 220 -1.26 2.76 -11.67
N LYS A 221 -1.83 3.74 -12.35
CA LYS A 221 -1.40 5.14 -12.30
C LYS A 221 -2.59 6.08 -12.31
N GLY A 222 -2.46 7.19 -11.60
CA GLY A 222 -3.38 8.31 -11.65
C GLY A 222 -2.61 9.60 -11.89
N ILE A 223 -3.10 10.45 -12.78
CA ILE A 223 -2.49 11.72 -13.11
C ILE A 223 -3.56 12.80 -13.06
N ASN A 224 -3.48 13.66 -12.06
CA ASN A 224 -4.33 14.82 -11.93
C ASN A 224 -3.46 16.07 -12.07
N TRP A 225 -3.95 17.08 -12.76
CA TRP A 225 -3.27 18.36 -12.83
C TRP A 225 -4.26 19.52 -12.78
N GLN A 226 -3.77 20.64 -12.29
CA GLN A 226 -4.53 21.86 -12.15
C GLN A 226 -3.64 23.06 -12.48
N VAL A 227 -4.23 24.03 -13.21
CA VAL A 227 -3.66 25.36 -13.46
C VAL A 227 -4.62 26.38 -12.92
N GLU A 228 -4.12 27.33 -12.18
CA GLU A 228 -4.87 28.45 -11.64
C GLU A 228 -4.16 29.75 -11.98
N ASN A 229 -4.92 30.72 -12.48
CA ASN A 229 -4.49 32.08 -12.78
C ASN A 229 -5.34 33.04 -11.99
N THR A 230 -4.72 34.00 -11.34
CA THR A 230 -5.42 35.04 -10.60
C THR A 230 -4.78 36.39 -10.87
N LEU A 231 -5.60 37.35 -11.26
CA LEU A 231 -5.22 38.74 -11.41
C LEU A 231 -5.93 39.54 -10.32
N THR A 232 -5.19 40.23 -9.50
CA THR A 232 -5.69 41.05 -8.40
C THR A 232 -5.31 42.49 -8.63
N TYR A 233 -6.32 43.35 -8.63
CA TYR A 233 -6.14 44.80 -8.64
C TYR A 233 -6.66 45.40 -7.36
N ASP A 234 -5.81 46.11 -6.59
CA ASP A 234 -6.15 46.77 -5.33
C ASP A 234 -5.76 48.25 -5.40
N LYS A 235 -6.70 49.14 -5.05
CA LYS A 235 -6.46 50.61 -5.05
C LYS A 235 -7.24 51.29 -3.95
N THR A 236 -6.59 52.21 -3.26
CA THR A 236 -7.21 53.11 -2.30
C THR A 236 -7.30 54.51 -2.89
N ILE A 237 -8.51 55.10 -2.89
CA ILE A 237 -8.81 56.46 -3.34
C ILE A 237 -9.47 57.19 -2.18
N GLY A 238 -8.76 58.13 -1.59
CA GLY A 238 -9.21 58.84 -0.39
C GLY A 238 -9.47 57.89 0.78
N LYS A 239 -10.72 57.80 1.23
CA LYS A 239 -11.13 56.88 2.33
C LYS A 239 -11.69 55.54 1.85
N HIS A 240 -11.73 55.29 0.55
CA HIS A 240 -12.31 54.09 -0.06
C HIS A 240 -11.23 53.19 -0.61
N SER A 241 -11.28 51.90 -0.26
CA SER A 241 -10.39 50.88 -0.78
C SER A 241 -11.20 49.88 -1.63
N PHE A 242 -10.71 49.64 -2.85
CA PHE A 242 -11.31 48.76 -3.83
C PHE A 242 -10.34 47.58 -4.09
N ALA A 243 -10.87 46.35 -4.12
CA ALA A 243 -10.13 45.15 -4.55
C ALA A 243 -10.98 44.41 -5.59
N VAL A 244 -10.39 44.09 -6.72
CA VAL A 244 -11.00 43.29 -7.79
C VAL A 244 -10.11 42.10 -8.06
N VAL A 245 -10.70 40.90 -8.07
CA VAL A 245 -9.99 39.66 -8.36
C VAL A 245 -10.66 38.99 -9.56
N LEU A 246 -9.86 38.69 -10.57
CA LEU A 246 -10.25 37.84 -11.70
C LEU A 246 -9.48 36.55 -11.63
N GLY A 247 -10.19 35.43 -11.68
CA GLY A 247 -9.59 34.11 -11.61
C GLY A 247 -10.03 33.17 -12.71
N GLN A 248 -9.13 32.32 -13.15
CA GLN A 248 -9.39 31.22 -14.08
C GLN A 248 -8.70 29.97 -13.57
N SER A 249 -9.40 28.83 -13.62
CA SER A 249 -8.81 27.53 -13.33
C SER A 249 -9.16 26.51 -14.40
N ALA A 250 -8.24 25.57 -14.62
CA ALA A 250 -8.45 24.40 -15.45
C ALA A 250 -7.86 23.18 -14.73
N MET A 251 -8.58 22.08 -14.70
CA MET A 251 -8.11 20.83 -14.12
C MET A 251 -8.49 19.63 -14.97
N LYS A 252 -7.70 18.58 -14.85
CA LYS A 252 -7.98 17.28 -15.47
C LYS A 252 -7.61 16.16 -14.52
N ASN A 253 -8.53 15.23 -14.37
CA ASN A 253 -8.35 13.97 -13.64
C ASN A 253 -8.31 12.81 -14.63
N LYS A 254 -7.33 11.92 -14.50
CA LYS A 254 -7.17 10.76 -15.37
C LYS A 254 -6.70 9.53 -14.58
#